data_4c833b4aad4f8472197a6119e4cf91e2
#
_entry.id   4c833b4aad4f8472197a6119e4cf91e2
#
_cell.length_a   1.000
_cell.length_b   1.000
_cell.length_c   1.000
_cell.angle_alpha   90.00
_cell.angle_beta   90.00
_cell.angle_gamma   90.00
#
_symmetry.space_group_name_H-M   'P 1'
#
loop_
_entity.id
_entity.type
_entity.pdbx_description
1 polymer ?
#
loop_
_entity_poly.entity_id
_entity_poly.type
_entity_poly.pdbx_seq_one_letter_code
_entity_poly.pdbx_strand_id
1 'polypeptide(L)'
;MTELADILRARIAATGPMTVAEYMAECLLHPLHGYYTTRPPFGAEGDFTTAPEISQMFGELLGLCLAQHWLDTGAPARFTLAELGPGRGTLMADVLRATRGVPGFHAAMEVVLVEASPRLRDVQAQALAPYAPRWADDAGQLPEQP
;
A
#
# COMPACT_ATOMS: atom_id res chain seq x y z
N MET A 1 22.43 14.64 17.57
CA MET A 1 21.07 14.07 17.77
C MET A 1 20.24 14.49 16.59
N THR A 2 19.27 13.69 16.19
CA THR A 2 18.40 14.03 15.05
C THR A 2 17.25 14.93 15.55
N GLU A 3 16.77 15.85 14.72
CA GLU A 3 15.62 16.73 15.04
C GLU A 3 14.40 15.93 15.52
N LEU A 4 14.12 14.77 14.92
CA LEU A 4 13.05 13.88 15.37
C LEU A 4 13.21 13.40 16.81
N ALA A 5 14.44 13.09 17.22
CA ALA A 5 14.70 12.66 18.60
C ALA A 5 14.39 13.77 19.62
N ASP A 6 14.61 15.02 19.27
CA ASP A 6 14.30 16.16 20.14
C ASP A 6 12.79 16.41 20.20
N ILE A 7 12.07 16.25 19.08
CA ILE A 7 10.58 16.30 19.02
C ILE A 7 10.00 15.21 19.92
N LEU A 8 10.47 13.96 19.80
CA LEU A 8 9.98 12.83 20.60
C LEU A 8 10.24 13.03 22.11
N ARG A 9 11.42 13.53 22.49
CA ARG A 9 11.71 13.85 23.88
C ARG A 9 10.82 14.94 24.45
N ALA A 10 10.60 16.00 23.67
CA ALA A 10 9.70 17.09 24.07
C ALA A 10 8.25 16.57 24.25
N ARG A 11 7.76 15.73 23.35
CA ARG A 11 6.45 15.09 23.48
C ARG A 11 6.36 14.22 24.73
N ILE A 12 7.35 13.34 24.98
CA ILE A 12 7.36 12.49 26.17
C ILE A 12 7.40 13.31 27.44
N ALA A 13 8.18 14.41 27.48
CA ALA A 13 8.25 15.31 28.64
C ALA A 13 6.91 16.01 28.92
N ALA A 14 6.13 16.32 27.86
CA ALA A 14 4.84 17.03 27.98
C ALA A 14 3.67 16.08 28.29
N THR A 15 3.62 14.89 27.70
CA THR A 15 2.43 14.00 27.72
C THR A 15 2.69 12.66 28.42
N GLY A 16 3.92 12.37 28.84
CA GLY A 16 4.32 11.10 29.43
C GLY A 16 4.78 10.07 28.37
N PRO A 17 4.97 8.80 28.78
CA PRO A 17 5.46 7.75 27.90
C PRO A 17 4.57 7.54 26.70
N MET A 18 5.18 7.29 25.54
CA MET A 18 4.44 6.93 24.32
C MET A 18 4.47 5.41 24.12
N THR A 19 3.48 4.89 23.42
CA THR A 19 3.43 3.49 23.01
C THR A 19 4.43 3.20 21.90
N VAL A 20 4.78 1.91 21.71
CA VAL A 20 5.61 1.48 20.58
C VAL A 20 4.95 1.84 19.23
N ALA A 21 3.63 1.72 19.15
CA ALA A 21 2.88 2.06 17.93
C ALA A 21 3.02 3.57 17.59
N GLU A 22 2.87 4.45 18.57
CA GLU A 22 3.07 5.90 18.37
C GLU A 22 4.52 6.22 18.01
N TYR A 23 5.49 5.60 18.68
CA TYR A 23 6.90 5.77 18.34
C TYR A 23 7.19 5.34 16.90
N MET A 24 6.70 4.17 16.49
CA MET A 24 6.85 3.65 15.12
C MET A 24 6.20 4.59 14.09
N ALA A 25 4.99 5.08 14.38
CA ALA A 25 4.30 6.01 13.50
C ALA A 25 5.12 7.29 13.28
N GLU A 26 5.67 7.89 14.34
CA GLU A 26 6.54 9.06 14.22
C GLU A 26 7.82 8.77 13.43
N CYS A 27 8.50 7.65 13.74
CA CYS A 27 9.73 7.30 13.04
C CYS A 27 9.53 7.01 11.55
N LEU A 28 8.39 6.45 11.18
CA LEU A 28 8.12 6.01 9.82
C LEU A 28 7.37 7.07 8.99
N LEU A 29 6.41 7.80 9.61
CA LEU A 29 5.44 8.61 8.89
C LEU A 29 5.47 10.11 9.24
N HIS A 30 6.37 10.57 10.14
CA HIS A 30 6.47 11.99 10.46
C HIS A 30 6.69 12.81 9.17
N PRO A 31 5.89 13.87 8.91
CA PRO A 31 5.90 14.58 7.62
C PRO A 31 7.27 15.06 7.14
N LEU A 32 8.12 15.53 8.07
CA LEU A 32 9.44 16.10 7.77
C LEU A 32 10.62 15.17 8.08
N HIS A 33 10.41 14.13 8.90
CA HIS A 33 11.52 13.31 9.41
C HIS A 33 11.25 11.81 9.32
N GLY A 34 10.05 11.41 8.87
CA GLY A 34 9.66 10.01 8.76
C GLY A 34 10.44 9.29 7.64
N TYR A 35 10.75 8.04 7.88
CA TYR A 35 11.51 7.22 6.93
C TYR A 35 10.80 7.11 5.57
N TYR A 36 9.50 6.78 5.56
CA TYR A 36 8.73 6.62 4.32
C TYR A 36 8.29 7.93 3.67
N THR A 37 8.38 9.06 4.40
CA THR A 37 7.98 10.36 3.86
C THR A 37 9.16 11.10 3.22
N THR A 38 10.40 10.83 3.67
CA THR A 38 11.60 11.59 3.28
C THR A 38 12.57 10.85 2.37
N ARG A 39 12.48 9.51 2.27
CA ARG A 39 13.40 8.67 1.49
C ARG A 39 12.66 7.75 0.53
N PRO A 40 13.27 7.32 -0.58
CA PRO A 40 12.77 6.22 -1.40
C PRO A 40 13.14 4.89 -0.72
N PRO A 41 12.19 4.20 -0.05
CA PRO A 41 12.52 3.00 0.72
C PRO A 41 12.64 1.74 -0.15
N PHE A 42 12.14 1.77 -1.38
CA PHE A 42 12.00 0.60 -2.25
C PHE A 42 12.75 0.76 -3.58
N GLY A 43 13.13 -0.38 -4.18
CA GLY A 43 13.82 -0.46 -5.46
C GLY A 43 15.34 -0.61 -5.32
N ALA A 44 16.06 -0.52 -6.45
CA ALA A 44 17.52 -0.79 -6.52
C ALA A 44 18.37 0.16 -5.64
N GLU A 45 17.85 1.35 -5.33
CA GLU A 45 18.50 2.36 -4.47
C GLU A 45 17.88 2.44 -3.07
N GLY A 46 16.87 1.59 -2.77
CA GLY A 46 16.18 1.55 -1.49
C GLY A 46 16.73 0.52 -0.54
N ASP A 47 16.36 0.63 0.73
CA ASP A 47 16.79 -0.29 1.78
C ASP A 47 16.08 -1.65 1.73
N PHE A 48 15.00 -1.76 0.94
CA PHE A 48 14.17 -2.98 0.84
C PHE A 48 14.02 -3.47 -0.60
N THR A 49 14.32 -4.76 -0.78
CA THR A 49 13.98 -5.51 -1.99
C THR A 49 12.92 -6.54 -1.63
N THR A 50 11.69 -6.33 -2.09
CA THR A 50 10.54 -7.20 -1.79
C THR A 50 10.24 -8.14 -2.96
N ALA A 51 9.48 -9.22 -2.74
CA ALA A 51 9.18 -10.21 -3.77
C ALA A 51 8.59 -9.61 -5.07
N PRO A 52 7.67 -8.61 -5.03
CA PRO A 52 7.20 -7.95 -6.24
C PRO A 52 8.30 -7.17 -7.00
N GLU A 53 9.32 -6.66 -6.30
CA GLU A 53 10.43 -5.95 -6.93
C GLU A 53 11.49 -6.90 -7.51
N ILE A 54 11.51 -8.18 -7.06
CA ILE A 54 12.42 -9.20 -7.59
C ILE A 54 11.87 -9.83 -8.86
N SER A 55 10.58 -10.13 -8.88
CA SER A 55 9.96 -10.86 -9.99
C SER A 55 8.51 -10.46 -10.23
N GLN A 56 8.24 -9.98 -11.41
CA GLN A 56 6.92 -9.73 -11.95
C GLN A 56 6.00 -10.95 -11.85
N MET A 57 6.56 -12.15 -12.00
CA MET A 57 5.82 -13.42 -11.91
C MET A 57 5.13 -13.59 -10.55
N PHE A 58 5.70 -13.04 -9.46
CA PHE A 58 5.09 -13.12 -8.14
C PHE A 58 3.71 -12.43 -8.13
N GLY A 59 3.63 -11.20 -8.61
CA GLY A 59 2.37 -10.44 -8.68
C GLY A 59 1.38 -11.04 -9.69
N GLU A 60 1.88 -11.53 -10.83
CA GLU A 60 1.05 -12.16 -11.86
C GLU A 60 0.37 -13.43 -11.34
N LEU A 61 1.12 -14.32 -10.69
CA LEU A 61 0.57 -15.56 -10.12
C LEU A 61 -0.42 -15.26 -9.00
N LEU A 62 -0.12 -14.30 -8.13
CA LEU A 62 -1.05 -13.87 -7.09
C LEU A 62 -2.33 -13.32 -7.73
N GLY A 63 -2.24 -12.50 -8.76
CA GLY A 63 -3.39 -11.97 -9.49
C GLY A 63 -4.27 -13.07 -10.07
N LEU A 64 -3.66 -14.07 -10.70
CA LEU A 64 -4.40 -15.22 -11.24
C LEU A 64 -5.07 -16.05 -10.14
N CYS A 65 -4.42 -16.23 -8.99
CA CYS A 65 -5.04 -16.88 -7.83
C CYS A 65 -6.26 -16.10 -7.31
N LEU A 66 -6.16 -14.77 -7.22
CA LEU A 66 -7.28 -13.92 -6.79
C LEU A 66 -8.44 -13.98 -7.80
N ALA A 67 -8.15 -13.94 -9.09
CA ALA A 67 -9.17 -14.06 -10.13
C ALA A 67 -9.85 -15.43 -10.11
N GLN A 68 -9.08 -16.51 -9.90
CA GLN A 68 -9.64 -17.84 -9.73
C GLN A 68 -10.55 -17.92 -8.51
N HIS A 69 -10.12 -17.38 -7.37
CA HIS A 69 -10.94 -17.35 -6.16
C HIS A 69 -12.25 -16.57 -6.39
N TRP A 70 -12.19 -15.43 -7.09
CA TRP A 70 -13.38 -14.67 -7.46
C TRP A 70 -14.35 -15.49 -8.31
N LEU A 71 -13.87 -16.27 -9.29
CA LEU A 71 -14.68 -17.18 -10.09
C LEU A 71 -15.30 -18.28 -9.23
N ASP A 72 -14.49 -18.91 -8.34
CA ASP A 72 -14.92 -20.02 -7.48
C ASP A 72 -15.98 -19.58 -6.46
N THR A 73 -15.99 -18.30 -6.08
CA THR A 73 -17.00 -17.71 -5.19
C THR A 73 -18.25 -17.20 -5.92
N GLY A 74 -18.39 -17.54 -7.20
CA GLY A 74 -19.57 -17.21 -8.01
C GLY A 74 -19.50 -15.87 -8.73
N ALA A 75 -18.31 -15.34 -8.91
CA ALA A 75 -18.04 -14.09 -9.66
C ALA A 75 -18.93 -12.92 -9.18
N PRO A 76 -18.84 -12.52 -7.90
CA PRO A 76 -19.68 -11.45 -7.38
C PRO A 76 -19.57 -10.18 -8.23
N ALA A 77 -20.69 -9.51 -8.43
CA ALA A 77 -20.81 -8.34 -9.33
C ALA A 77 -20.01 -7.12 -8.84
N ARG A 78 -19.64 -7.09 -7.55
CA ARG A 78 -18.79 -6.06 -6.93
C ARG A 78 -17.94 -6.66 -5.84
N PHE A 79 -16.66 -6.27 -5.82
CA PHE A 79 -15.74 -6.57 -4.72
C PHE A 79 -14.64 -5.52 -4.63
N THR A 80 -14.01 -5.41 -3.47
CA THR A 80 -12.85 -4.54 -3.26
C THR A 80 -11.57 -5.37 -3.29
N LEU A 81 -10.62 -4.97 -4.13
CA LEU A 81 -9.26 -5.46 -4.08
C LEU A 81 -8.41 -4.42 -3.35
N ALA A 82 -8.02 -4.74 -2.11
CA ALA A 82 -7.25 -3.82 -1.28
C ALA A 82 -5.81 -4.31 -1.10
N GLU A 83 -4.85 -3.39 -1.16
CA GLU A 83 -3.45 -3.63 -0.81
C GLU A 83 -3.03 -2.69 0.33
N LEU A 84 -2.50 -3.27 1.42
CA LEU A 84 -1.99 -2.55 2.57
C LEU A 84 -0.48 -2.34 2.41
N GLY A 85 -0.05 -1.07 2.41
CA GLY A 85 1.35 -0.72 2.21
C GLY A 85 1.87 -1.08 0.82
N PRO A 86 1.25 -0.58 -0.27
CA PRO A 86 1.55 -1.01 -1.64
C PRO A 86 2.93 -0.56 -2.15
N GLY A 87 3.70 0.16 -1.36
CA GLY A 87 5.01 0.64 -1.73
C GLY A 87 4.97 1.47 -3.01
N ARG A 88 5.63 1.01 -4.08
CA ARG A 88 5.60 1.68 -5.40
C ARG A 88 4.38 1.30 -6.26
N GLY A 89 3.52 0.40 -5.77
CA GLY A 89 2.38 -0.12 -6.52
C GLY A 89 2.73 -1.24 -7.49
N THR A 90 3.93 -1.81 -7.40
CA THR A 90 4.44 -2.84 -8.32
C THR A 90 3.58 -4.10 -8.27
N LEU A 91 3.25 -4.59 -7.06
CA LEU A 91 2.42 -5.79 -6.91
C LEU A 91 1.04 -5.59 -7.53
N MET A 92 0.35 -4.49 -7.20
CA MET A 92 -0.97 -4.20 -7.76
C MET A 92 -0.92 -4.05 -9.28
N ALA A 93 0.11 -3.40 -9.83
CA ALA A 93 0.27 -3.27 -11.27
C ALA A 93 0.39 -4.62 -11.98
N ASP A 94 1.14 -5.55 -11.39
CA ASP A 94 1.32 -6.90 -11.93
C ASP A 94 0.03 -7.73 -11.83
N VAL A 95 -0.66 -7.69 -10.69
CA VAL A 95 -1.98 -8.31 -10.48
C VAL A 95 -2.98 -7.82 -11.54
N LEU A 96 -3.09 -6.51 -11.71
CA LEU A 96 -4.04 -5.92 -12.66
C LEU A 96 -3.68 -6.23 -14.11
N ARG A 97 -2.40 -6.27 -14.45
CA ARG A 97 -1.96 -6.65 -15.79
C ARG A 97 -2.30 -8.11 -16.11
N ALA A 98 -2.01 -9.03 -15.20
CA ALA A 98 -2.23 -10.46 -15.40
C ALA A 98 -3.72 -10.82 -15.53
N THR A 99 -4.58 -10.10 -14.84
CA THR A 99 -6.02 -10.38 -14.77
C THR A 99 -6.87 -9.66 -15.83
N ARG A 100 -6.26 -8.87 -16.72
CA ARG A 100 -6.98 -8.14 -17.79
C ARG A 100 -7.85 -9.03 -18.68
N GLY A 101 -7.39 -10.26 -18.93
CA GLY A 101 -8.09 -11.24 -19.78
C GLY A 101 -9.22 -11.99 -19.07
N VAL A 102 -9.43 -11.79 -17.76
CA VAL A 102 -10.49 -12.49 -17.01
C VAL A 102 -11.81 -11.75 -17.18
N PRO A 103 -12.81 -12.34 -17.87
CA PRO A 103 -14.06 -11.66 -18.17
C PRO A 103 -14.81 -11.23 -16.90
N GLY A 104 -15.18 -9.95 -16.82
CA GLY A 104 -15.95 -9.40 -15.70
C GLY A 104 -15.14 -9.02 -14.47
N PHE A 105 -13.94 -9.57 -14.26
CA PHE A 105 -13.16 -9.36 -13.06
C PHE A 105 -12.85 -7.87 -12.80
N HIS A 106 -12.28 -7.16 -13.79
CA HIS A 106 -12.01 -5.74 -13.68
C HIS A 106 -13.26 -4.86 -13.61
N ALA A 107 -14.36 -5.29 -14.22
CA ALA A 107 -15.62 -4.55 -14.16
C ALA A 107 -16.30 -4.64 -12.78
N ALA A 108 -16.05 -5.73 -12.05
CA ALA A 108 -16.59 -5.96 -10.71
C ALA A 108 -15.70 -5.36 -9.61
N MET A 109 -14.45 -5.02 -9.91
CA MET A 109 -13.41 -4.69 -8.94
C MET A 109 -13.33 -3.19 -8.66
N GLU A 110 -13.23 -2.84 -7.39
CA GLU A 110 -12.75 -1.54 -6.93
C GLU A 110 -11.36 -1.70 -6.29
N VAL A 111 -10.37 -0.97 -6.81
CA VAL A 111 -9.00 -1.02 -6.25
C VAL A 111 -8.84 0.03 -5.16
N VAL A 112 -8.43 -0.40 -3.96
CA VAL A 112 -8.16 0.48 -2.83
C VAL A 112 -6.75 0.24 -2.31
N LEU A 113 -5.96 1.30 -2.20
CA LEU A 113 -4.61 1.27 -1.66
C LEU A 113 -4.59 1.92 -0.28
N VAL A 114 -4.16 1.18 0.74
CA VAL A 114 -3.98 1.73 2.09
C VAL A 114 -2.56 2.23 2.22
N GLU A 115 -2.38 3.55 2.11
CA GLU A 115 -1.07 4.19 2.10
C GLU A 115 -1.12 5.54 2.83
N ALA A 116 -0.28 5.70 3.85
CA ALA A 116 -0.22 6.92 4.64
C ALA A 116 0.74 7.98 4.07
N SER A 117 1.70 7.59 3.21
CA SER A 117 2.68 8.51 2.64
C SER A 117 2.16 9.19 1.37
N PRO A 118 1.96 10.54 1.37
CA PRO A 118 1.54 11.27 0.17
C PRO A 118 2.49 11.06 -1.01
N ARG A 119 3.79 11.01 -0.75
CA ARG A 119 4.81 10.77 -1.78
C ARG A 119 4.65 9.41 -2.46
N LEU A 120 4.36 8.36 -1.69
CA LEU A 120 4.13 7.03 -2.27
C LEU A 120 2.82 6.98 -3.05
N ARG A 121 1.78 7.69 -2.61
CA ARG A 121 0.53 7.85 -3.38
C ARG A 121 0.78 8.46 -4.77
N ASP A 122 1.66 9.46 -4.87
CA ASP A 122 2.01 10.06 -6.17
C ASP A 122 2.68 9.03 -7.10
N VAL A 123 3.57 8.21 -6.57
CA VAL A 123 4.23 7.13 -7.32
C VAL A 123 3.21 6.07 -7.76
N GLN A 124 2.33 5.66 -6.86
CA GLN A 124 1.27 4.69 -7.12
C GLN A 124 0.27 5.22 -8.15
N ALA A 125 -0.10 6.51 -8.07
CA ALA A 125 -0.98 7.15 -9.03
C ALA A 125 -0.43 7.10 -10.46
N GLN A 126 0.88 7.27 -10.62
CA GLN A 126 1.53 7.15 -11.92
C GLN A 126 1.57 5.69 -12.41
N ALA A 127 1.95 4.75 -11.54
CA ALA A 127 2.05 3.34 -11.88
C ALA A 127 0.70 2.71 -12.24
N LEU A 128 -0.37 3.15 -11.57
CA LEU A 128 -1.71 2.57 -11.66
C LEU A 128 -2.73 3.48 -12.36
N ALA A 129 -2.27 4.53 -13.06
CA ALA A 129 -3.14 5.52 -13.73
C ALA A 129 -4.29 4.92 -14.56
N PRO A 130 -4.11 3.81 -15.32
CA PRO A 130 -5.19 3.22 -16.12
C PRO A 130 -6.33 2.60 -15.29
N TYR A 131 -6.12 2.37 -14.00
CA TYR A 131 -7.03 1.61 -13.13
C TYR A 131 -7.77 2.48 -12.12
N ALA A 132 -7.44 3.79 -12.04
CA ALA A 132 -8.08 4.77 -11.17
C ALA A 132 -8.25 4.29 -9.71
N PRO A 133 -7.18 3.85 -9.01
CA PRO A 133 -7.28 3.37 -7.65
C PRO A 133 -7.75 4.46 -6.70
N ARG A 134 -8.38 4.06 -5.60
CA ARG A 134 -8.67 4.94 -4.46
C ARG A 134 -7.62 4.74 -3.36
N TRP A 135 -7.43 5.74 -2.52
CA TRP A 135 -6.55 5.65 -1.36
C TRP A 135 -7.34 5.75 -0.05
N ALA A 136 -6.88 4.99 0.94
CA ALA A 136 -7.29 5.07 2.32
C ALA A 136 -6.07 5.35 3.20
N ASP A 137 -6.24 6.04 4.33
CA ASP A 137 -5.16 6.33 5.27
C ASP A 137 -4.84 5.13 6.18
N ASP A 138 -5.86 4.32 6.46
CA ASP A 138 -5.78 3.14 7.28
C ASP A 138 -6.80 2.06 6.84
N ALA A 139 -6.63 0.85 7.33
CA ALA A 139 -7.48 -0.28 6.99
C ALA A 139 -8.93 -0.16 7.49
N GLY A 140 -9.18 0.69 8.51
CA GLY A 140 -10.54 0.92 9.02
C GLY A 140 -11.42 1.73 8.06
N GLN A 141 -10.83 2.34 7.03
CA GLN A 141 -11.54 3.05 5.97
C GLN A 141 -11.92 2.16 4.77
N LEU A 142 -11.54 0.88 4.81
CA LEU A 142 -11.95 -0.07 3.79
C LEU A 142 -13.47 -0.31 3.88
N PRO A 143 -14.17 -0.45 2.73
CA PRO A 143 -15.59 -0.75 2.74
C PRO A 143 -15.85 -2.12 3.37
N GLU A 144 -16.85 -2.19 4.24
CA GLU A 144 -17.39 -3.47 4.69
C GLU A 144 -18.12 -4.11 3.51
N GLN A 145 -17.62 -5.26 3.08
CA GLN A 145 -18.22 -6.05 2.02
C GLN A 145 -18.33 -7.51 2.49
N PRO A 146 -19.37 -8.23 2.05
CA PRO A 146 -19.53 -9.63 2.38
C PRO A 146 -18.46 -10.51 1.77
#